data_6cd8f5e830695e8602ed3e79974b6069
#
_entry.id   6cd8f5e830695e8602ed3e79974b6069
#
_cell.length_a   1.000
_cell.length_b   1.000
_cell.length_c   1.000
_cell.angle_alpha   90.00
_cell.angle_beta   90.00
_cell.angle_gamma   90.00
#
_symmetry.space_group_name_H-M   'P 1'
#
loop_
_entity.id
_entity.type
_entity.pdbx_description
1 polymer ?
#
loop_
_entity_poly.entity_id
_entity_poly.type
_entity_poly.pdbx_seq_one_letter_code
_entity_poly.pdbx_strand_id
1 'polypeptide(L)'
;MQQRSVMFRKRQISGKKGISGEEYQEMPFIRYIEKNQERTTMSEYITTYTGNHINPTNPNPALIRIEDIAHALSLLCRGNGHVKTFWSVGQHCICCAKEAMARGATARVVLACLLHDASECYMSDVPTPFKKKLPEYEIQEDRLLRMIFEKFLGSDLTKEELDLVKEIDHTMLLYDLKELLGEMTDEEMPKLHMELDYMVQPFREVEEEFLRIFTLYSRK
;
A
#
# COMPACT_ATOMS: atom_id res chain seq x y z
N MET A 1 -6.75 9.13 -41.52
CA MET A 1 -6.16 8.95 -40.16
C MET A 1 -5.42 7.64 -40.16
N GLN A 2 -4.10 7.68 -40.21
CA GLN A 2 -3.25 6.51 -40.38
C GLN A 2 -2.89 5.92 -39.01
N GLN A 3 -3.20 4.63 -38.82
CA GLN A 3 -2.69 3.84 -37.72
C GLN A 3 -1.18 3.63 -37.90
N ARG A 4 -0.38 4.11 -36.95
CA ARG A 4 1.04 3.77 -36.86
C ARG A 4 1.21 2.47 -36.07
N SER A 5 1.47 1.38 -36.78
CA SER A 5 1.93 0.15 -36.18
C SER A 5 3.39 0.29 -35.73
N VAL A 6 3.67 0.00 -34.48
CA VAL A 6 5.03 -0.03 -33.94
C VAL A 6 5.67 -1.37 -34.31
N MET A 7 6.60 -1.34 -35.26
CA MET A 7 7.42 -2.50 -35.62
C MET A 7 8.53 -2.70 -34.62
N PHE A 8 8.50 -3.79 -33.86
CA PHE A 8 9.68 -4.27 -33.12
C PHE A 8 10.69 -4.89 -34.09
N ARG A 9 11.88 -4.28 -34.21
CA ARG A 9 13.00 -4.85 -34.96
C ARG A 9 13.52 -6.09 -34.26
N LYS A 10 13.41 -7.27 -34.92
CA LYS A 10 14.09 -8.49 -34.52
C LYS A 10 15.61 -8.30 -34.67
N ARG A 11 16.36 -8.39 -33.57
CA ARG A 11 17.82 -8.62 -33.65
C ARG A 11 18.05 -10.08 -34.00
N GLN A 12 18.69 -10.35 -35.13
CA GLN A 12 19.22 -11.65 -35.49
C GLN A 12 20.42 -11.96 -34.57
N ILE A 13 20.29 -12.99 -33.74
CA ILE A 13 21.41 -13.62 -33.07
C ILE A 13 21.79 -14.83 -33.93
N SER A 14 22.92 -14.75 -34.60
CA SER A 14 23.48 -15.86 -35.38
C SER A 14 24.12 -16.90 -34.46
N GLY A 15 23.73 -18.16 -34.64
CA GLY A 15 24.52 -19.33 -34.26
C GLY A 15 24.09 -20.05 -32.99
N LYS A 16 23.16 -21.02 -33.11
CA LYS A 16 23.27 -22.43 -32.77
C LYS A 16 21.94 -23.15 -32.99
N LYS A 17 22.04 -24.33 -33.64
CA LYS A 17 21.07 -25.35 -34.02
C LYS A 17 19.58 -25.13 -33.67
N GLY A 18 18.78 -25.20 -34.72
CA GLY A 18 17.35 -25.00 -34.80
C GLY A 18 16.48 -25.71 -33.76
N ILE A 19 15.69 -24.89 -33.13
CA ILE A 19 14.38 -25.26 -32.64
C ILE A 19 13.42 -24.59 -33.61
N SER A 20 12.52 -25.38 -34.24
CA SER A 20 11.59 -24.90 -35.26
C SER A 20 10.64 -23.85 -34.64
N GLY A 21 10.32 -22.82 -35.43
CA GLY A 21 9.55 -21.65 -34.98
C GLY A 21 8.10 -21.92 -34.50
N GLU A 22 7.65 -23.17 -34.51
CA GLU A 22 6.30 -23.56 -34.05
C GLU A 22 6.24 -23.91 -32.54
N GLU A 23 7.36 -24.19 -31.90
CA GLU A 23 7.39 -24.51 -30.44
C GLU A 23 7.33 -23.25 -29.53
N TYR A 24 7.45 -22.05 -30.08
CA TYR A 24 7.42 -20.80 -29.30
C TYR A 24 6.03 -20.20 -29.13
N GLN A 25 4.98 -20.76 -29.78
CA GLN A 25 3.67 -20.12 -29.83
C GLN A 25 2.71 -20.50 -28.69
N GLU A 26 3.02 -21.52 -27.86
CA GLU A 26 2.07 -21.99 -26.83
C GLU A 26 2.71 -22.44 -25.51
N MET A 27 3.72 -21.75 -25.01
CA MET A 27 4.03 -21.94 -23.59
C MET A 27 3.26 -20.90 -22.78
N PRO A 28 2.16 -21.26 -22.09
CA PRO A 28 1.53 -20.34 -21.15
C PRO A 28 2.59 -19.89 -20.13
N PHE A 29 2.58 -18.63 -19.77
CA PHE A 29 3.42 -18.02 -18.75
C PHE A 29 3.50 -18.89 -17.47
N ILE A 30 2.41 -19.56 -17.13
CA ILE A 30 2.29 -20.54 -16.04
C ILE A 30 3.27 -21.74 -16.20
N ARG A 31 3.43 -22.30 -17.39
CA ARG A 31 4.39 -23.40 -17.64
C ARG A 31 5.86 -22.96 -17.59
N TYR A 32 6.12 -21.71 -17.91
CA TYR A 32 7.45 -21.12 -17.75
C TYR A 32 7.82 -20.99 -16.27
N ILE A 33 6.86 -20.59 -15.43
CA ILE A 33 7.02 -20.53 -13.97
C ILE A 33 7.21 -21.93 -13.38
N GLU A 34 6.36 -22.91 -13.75
CA GLU A 34 6.46 -24.28 -13.25
C GLU A 34 7.81 -24.94 -13.56
N LYS A 35 8.34 -24.75 -14.78
CA LYS A 35 9.62 -25.34 -15.21
C LYS A 35 10.85 -24.69 -14.57
N ASN A 36 10.71 -23.47 -14.01
CA ASN A 36 11.76 -22.76 -13.28
C ASN A 36 11.61 -22.86 -11.75
N GLN A 37 10.52 -23.42 -11.22
CA GLN A 37 10.33 -23.65 -9.78
C GLN A 37 11.36 -24.61 -9.17
N GLU A 38 11.96 -25.52 -9.95
CA GLU A 38 13.03 -26.41 -9.46
C GLU A 38 14.40 -25.70 -9.27
N ARG A 39 14.54 -24.41 -9.65
CA ARG A 39 15.83 -23.71 -9.61
C ARG A 39 15.89 -22.47 -8.74
N THR A 40 14.78 -22.02 -8.18
CA THR A 40 14.79 -20.87 -7.28
C THR A 40 13.97 -21.27 -6.06
N THR A 41 14.62 -21.50 -4.93
CA THR A 41 13.98 -21.36 -3.63
C THR A 41 13.52 -19.90 -3.56
N MET A 42 12.33 -19.62 -4.09
CA MET A 42 11.70 -18.31 -3.89
C MET A 42 11.55 -18.18 -2.40
N SER A 43 12.18 -17.17 -1.84
CA SER A 43 12.05 -16.84 -0.42
C SER A 43 10.57 -16.66 -0.09
N GLU A 44 10.08 -17.40 0.90
CA GLU A 44 8.70 -17.23 1.42
C GLU A 44 8.56 -15.95 2.24
N TYR A 45 9.60 -15.12 2.31
CA TYR A 45 9.65 -13.90 3.10
C TYR A 45 10.18 -12.73 2.27
N ILE A 46 9.81 -11.54 2.72
CA ILE A 46 10.44 -10.28 2.32
C ILE A 46 11.42 -9.83 3.42
N THR A 47 12.50 -9.16 3.04
CA THR A 47 13.39 -8.49 3.99
C THR A 47 12.90 -7.08 4.21
N THR A 48 12.61 -6.73 5.46
CA THR A 48 12.13 -5.39 5.83
C THR A 48 13.29 -4.39 6.00
N TYR A 49 12.96 -3.12 6.16
CA TYR A 49 13.94 -2.04 6.38
C TYR A 49 14.86 -2.30 7.60
N THR A 50 14.31 -2.82 8.70
CA THR A 50 15.10 -3.18 9.90
C THR A 50 15.84 -4.52 9.77
N GLY A 51 15.78 -5.17 8.60
CA GLY A 51 16.46 -6.44 8.32
C GLY A 51 15.71 -7.70 8.81
N ASN A 52 14.46 -7.58 9.26
CA ASN A 52 13.64 -8.73 9.61
C ASN A 52 13.16 -9.46 8.35
N HIS A 53 13.00 -10.77 8.45
CA HIS A 53 12.42 -11.61 7.42
C HIS A 53 10.96 -11.92 7.77
N ILE A 54 10.03 -11.33 7.03
CA ILE A 54 8.58 -11.49 7.26
C ILE A 54 7.95 -12.23 6.10
N ASN A 55 7.19 -13.29 6.40
CA ASN A 55 6.27 -13.90 5.46
C ASN A 55 4.92 -13.14 5.53
N PRO A 56 4.51 -12.37 4.52
CA PRO A 56 3.30 -11.56 4.59
C PRO A 56 2.01 -12.38 4.72
N THR A 57 2.00 -13.62 4.21
CA THR A 57 0.84 -14.52 4.27
C THR A 57 0.79 -15.38 5.55
N ASN A 58 1.89 -15.44 6.30
CA ASN A 58 1.95 -16.09 7.61
C ASN A 58 2.88 -15.30 8.56
N PRO A 59 2.55 -14.04 8.87
CA PRO A 59 3.43 -13.14 9.60
C PRO A 59 3.58 -13.57 11.05
N ASN A 60 4.81 -13.41 11.59
CA ASN A 60 5.07 -13.49 13.00
C ASN A 60 4.91 -12.10 13.65
N PRO A 61 3.95 -11.88 14.55
CA PRO A 61 3.72 -10.57 15.16
C PRO A 61 4.95 -9.99 15.87
N ALA A 62 5.85 -10.86 16.38
CA ALA A 62 7.07 -10.41 17.06
C ALA A 62 8.03 -9.66 16.11
N LEU A 63 7.97 -9.93 14.80
CA LEU A 63 8.84 -9.33 13.77
C LEU A 63 8.25 -8.05 13.18
N ILE A 64 6.97 -7.78 13.36
CA ILE A 64 6.34 -6.54 12.87
C ILE A 64 6.89 -5.35 13.67
N ARG A 65 7.44 -4.35 12.99
CA ARG A 65 8.02 -3.17 13.62
C ARG A 65 7.40 -1.90 13.06
N ILE A 66 7.18 -0.93 13.92
CA ILE A 66 6.62 0.36 13.53
C ILE A 66 7.57 1.13 12.61
N GLU A 67 8.88 0.95 12.80
CA GLU A 67 9.92 1.55 11.97
C GLU A 67 9.86 1.04 10.53
N ASP A 68 9.59 -0.25 10.34
CA ASP A 68 9.42 -0.85 9.00
C ASP A 68 8.16 -0.29 8.31
N ILE A 69 7.05 -0.18 9.06
CA ILE A 69 5.78 0.37 8.56
C ILE A 69 5.97 1.83 8.15
N ALA A 70 6.48 2.68 9.05
CA ALA A 70 6.68 4.10 8.77
C ALA A 70 7.59 4.33 7.57
N HIS A 71 8.71 3.61 7.49
CA HIS A 71 9.66 3.72 6.39
C HIS A 71 9.04 3.30 5.06
N ALA A 72 8.45 2.11 4.98
CA ALA A 72 7.89 1.59 3.74
C ALA A 72 6.71 2.42 3.24
N LEU A 73 5.78 2.83 4.13
CA LEU A 73 4.65 3.67 3.75
C LEU A 73 5.08 5.07 3.30
N SER A 74 6.21 5.61 3.80
CA SER A 74 6.73 6.90 3.35
C SER A 74 7.27 6.87 1.92
N LEU A 75 7.63 5.70 1.41
CA LEU A 75 8.14 5.46 0.05
C LEU A 75 7.11 4.90 -0.91
N LEU A 76 6.02 4.31 -0.41
CA LEU A 76 4.97 3.71 -1.22
C LEU A 76 4.07 4.81 -1.80
N CYS A 77 4.06 4.95 -3.13
CA CYS A 77 3.25 5.97 -3.81
C CYS A 77 1.81 5.52 -3.95
N ARG A 78 0.84 6.37 -3.55
CA ARG A 78 -0.59 6.11 -3.72
C ARG A 78 -0.99 6.02 -5.19
N GLY A 79 -2.09 5.29 -5.46
CA GLY A 79 -2.69 5.16 -6.78
C GLY A 79 -1.74 4.60 -7.83
N ASN A 80 -0.80 3.72 -7.45
CA ASN A 80 0.23 3.15 -8.35
C ASN A 80 1.03 4.22 -9.11
N GLY A 81 1.20 5.42 -8.56
CA GLY A 81 1.94 6.51 -9.21
C GLY A 81 1.18 7.24 -10.31
N HIS A 82 -0.15 7.00 -10.49
CA HIS A 82 -0.98 7.75 -11.43
C HIS A 82 -1.41 9.14 -10.93
N VAL A 83 -0.88 9.56 -9.80
CA VAL A 83 -1.13 10.88 -9.19
C VAL A 83 -0.30 11.98 -9.88
N LYS A 84 -0.79 13.22 -9.86
CA LYS A 84 -0.12 14.40 -10.48
C LYS A 84 1.22 14.73 -9.85
N THR A 85 1.38 14.41 -8.58
CA THR A 85 2.60 14.60 -7.80
C THR A 85 2.79 13.42 -6.86
N PHE A 86 4.04 13.18 -6.40
CA PHE A 86 4.28 12.11 -5.45
C PHE A 86 3.51 12.36 -4.16
N TRP A 87 2.72 11.38 -3.76
CA TRP A 87 1.98 11.35 -2.50
C TRP A 87 2.06 9.96 -1.93
N SER A 88 2.66 9.81 -0.76
CA SER A 88 2.87 8.49 -0.17
C SER A 88 1.67 8.01 0.63
N VAL A 89 1.54 6.70 0.78
CA VAL A 89 0.58 6.09 1.71
C VAL A 89 0.81 6.60 3.14
N GLY A 90 2.08 6.81 3.53
CA GLY A 90 2.42 7.39 4.82
C GLY A 90 1.86 8.81 5.02
N GLN A 91 1.90 9.68 3.99
CA GLN A 91 1.27 11.02 4.06
C GLN A 91 -0.25 10.92 4.22
N HIS A 92 -0.89 10.02 3.47
CA HIS A 92 -2.33 9.76 3.62
C HIS A 92 -2.68 9.30 5.04
N CYS A 93 -1.99 8.32 5.59
CA CYS A 93 -2.20 7.84 6.96
C CYS A 93 -2.01 8.95 8.01
N ILE A 94 -1.00 9.82 7.83
CA ILE A 94 -0.78 10.99 8.68
C ILE A 94 -1.96 11.96 8.60
N CYS A 95 -2.49 12.21 7.40
CA CYS A 95 -3.65 13.07 7.21
C CYS A 95 -4.90 12.48 7.89
N CYS A 96 -5.16 11.17 7.74
CA CYS A 96 -6.23 10.49 8.45
C CYS A 96 -6.09 10.62 9.98
N ALA A 97 -4.89 10.43 10.52
CA ALA A 97 -4.64 10.60 11.95
C ALA A 97 -4.86 12.06 12.41
N LYS A 98 -4.41 13.06 11.64
CA LYS A 98 -4.59 14.48 11.94
C LYS A 98 -6.07 14.88 11.89
N GLU A 99 -6.83 14.38 10.94
CA GLU A 99 -8.28 14.60 10.88
C GLU A 99 -8.99 13.98 12.10
N ALA A 100 -8.59 12.76 12.52
CA ALA A 100 -9.10 12.15 13.74
C ALA A 100 -8.80 13.00 14.98
N MET A 101 -7.59 13.56 15.08
CA MET A 101 -7.22 14.51 16.15
C MET A 101 -8.10 15.76 16.13
N ALA A 102 -8.28 16.36 14.96
CA ALA A 102 -9.08 17.57 14.80
C ALA A 102 -10.57 17.35 15.14
N ARG A 103 -11.08 16.14 14.94
CA ARG A 103 -12.42 15.70 15.37
C ARG A 103 -12.52 15.40 16.87
N GLY A 104 -11.41 15.42 17.61
CA GLY A 104 -11.37 15.09 19.04
C GLY A 104 -11.52 13.59 19.33
N ALA A 105 -11.14 12.73 18.39
CA ALA A 105 -11.20 11.29 18.56
C ALA A 105 -10.26 10.78 19.68
N THR A 106 -10.53 9.57 20.19
CA THR A 106 -9.68 8.97 21.21
C THR A 106 -8.28 8.68 20.67
N ALA A 107 -7.27 8.57 21.55
CA ALA A 107 -5.90 8.24 21.18
C ALA A 107 -5.85 6.92 20.39
N ARG A 108 -6.68 5.96 20.73
CA ARG A 108 -6.81 4.69 20.04
C ARG A 108 -7.30 4.84 18.60
N VAL A 109 -8.32 5.67 18.35
CA VAL A 109 -8.83 5.93 16.99
C VAL A 109 -7.81 6.71 16.17
N VAL A 110 -7.08 7.66 16.77
CA VAL A 110 -5.98 8.37 16.09
C VAL A 110 -4.92 7.40 15.62
N LEU A 111 -4.50 6.45 16.48
CA LEU A 111 -3.54 5.41 16.09
C LEU A 111 -4.13 4.44 15.04
N ALA A 112 -5.40 4.09 15.16
CA ALA A 112 -6.06 3.25 14.16
C ALA A 112 -6.08 3.93 12.78
N CYS A 113 -6.37 5.25 12.71
CA CYS A 113 -6.27 6.03 11.48
C CYS A 113 -4.83 6.11 10.94
N LEU A 114 -3.82 6.18 11.82
CA LEU A 114 -2.42 6.15 11.39
C LEU A 114 -2.02 4.80 10.81
N LEU A 115 -2.62 3.71 11.27
CA LEU A 115 -2.22 2.33 10.97
C LEU A 115 -3.17 1.63 9.98
N HIS A 116 -4.23 2.27 9.48
CA HIS A 116 -5.28 1.61 8.71
C HIS A 116 -4.80 0.96 7.40
N ASP A 117 -3.75 1.52 6.78
CA ASP A 117 -3.09 0.98 5.59
C ASP A 117 -1.73 0.31 5.94
N ALA A 118 -1.47 0.00 7.22
CA ALA A 118 -0.16 -0.51 7.63
C ALA A 118 0.21 -1.89 7.04
N SER A 119 -0.77 -2.70 6.64
CA SER A 119 -0.56 -3.96 5.92
C SER A 119 0.11 -3.76 4.55
N GLU A 120 -0.11 -2.61 3.91
CA GLU A 120 0.41 -2.29 2.59
C GLU A 120 1.94 -2.19 2.56
N CYS A 121 2.58 -1.90 3.69
CA CYS A 121 4.05 -1.92 3.79
C CYS A 121 4.66 -3.30 3.50
N TYR A 122 3.87 -4.37 3.63
CA TYR A 122 4.26 -5.75 3.35
C TYR A 122 3.61 -6.32 2.08
N MET A 123 2.47 -5.78 1.64
CA MET A 123 1.63 -6.35 0.58
C MET A 123 1.39 -5.40 -0.61
N SER A 124 1.88 -4.15 -0.52
CA SER A 124 1.67 -3.07 -1.51
C SER A 124 0.26 -2.45 -1.48
N ASP A 125 0.16 -1.20 -1.95
CA ASP A 125 -1.11 -0.50 -2.20
C ASP A 125 -1.73 -1.03 -3.49
N VAL A 126 -2.70 -1.94 -3.37
CA VAL A 126 -3.41 -2.50 -4.52
C VAL A 126 -4.70 -1.72 -4.75
N PRO A 127 -4.88 -1.08 -5.93
CA PRO A 127 -6.07 -0.29 -6.21
C PRO A 127 -7.36 -1.09 -6.06
N THR A 128 -8.35 -0.50 -5.40
CA THR A 128 -9.64 -1.12 -5.06
C THR A 128 -10.33 -1.85 -6.22
N PRO A 129 -10.36 -1.33 -7.47
CA PRO A 129 -10.98 -2.06 -8.58
C PRO A 129 -10.31 -3.38 -8.92
N PHE A 130 -9.00 -3.50 -8.65
CA PHE A 130 -8.23 -4.73 -8.85
C PHE A 130 -8.28 -5.61 -7.60
N LYS A 131 -8.14 -5.03 -6.39
CA LYS A 131 -8.22 -5.73 -5.10
C LYS A 131 -9.50 -6.59 -5.00
N LYS A 132 -10.67 -6.05 -5.39
CA LYS A 132 -11.96 -6.77 -5.45
C LYS A 132 -11.97 -8.01 -6.35
N LYS A 133 -10.98 -8.22 -7.19
CA LYS A 133 -10.82 -9.43 -8.03
C LYS A 133 -9.85 -10.44 -7.42
N LEU A 134 -9.28 -10.14 -6.28
CA LEU A 134 -8.26 -10.92 -5.58
C LEU A 134 -8.73 -11.29 -4.15
N PRO A 135 -9.73 -12.16 -4.00
CA PRO A 135 -10.33 -12.44 -2.68
C PRO A 135 -9.32 -13.01 -1.67
N GLU A 136 -8.34 -13.79 -2.11
CA GLU A 136 -7.29 -14.31 -1.24
C GLU A 136 -6.37 -13.19 -0.72
N TYR A 137 -6.11 -12.18 -1.54
CA TYR A 137 -5.35 -11.00 -1.13
C TYR A 137 -6.10 -10.23 -0.03
N GLU A 138 -7.39 -9.95 -0.22
CA GLU A 138 -8.20 -9.24 0.78
C GLU A 138 -8.22 -9.97 2.12
N ILE A 139 -8.34 -11.31 2.12
CA ILE A 139 -8.32 -12.13 3.34
C ILE A 139 -6.97 -12.01 4.07
N GLN A 140 -5.85 -12.06 3.34
CA GLN A 140 -4.52 -11.98 3.94
C GLN A 140 -4.21 -10.56 4.44
N GLU A 141 -4.61 -9.55 3.69
CA GLU A 141 -4.47 -8.15 4.07
C GLU A 141 -5.23 -7.84 5.37
N ASP A 142 -6.52 -8.23 5.44
CA ASP A 142 -7.38 -8.05 6.62
C ASP A 142 -6.79 -8.78 7.86
N ARG A 143 -6.30 -10.01 7.67
CA ARG A 143 -5.64 -10.77 8.73
C ARG A 143 -4.39 -10.08 9.25
N LEU A 144 -3.54 -9.59 8.34
CA LEU A 144 -2.30 -8.88 8.71
C LEU A 144 -2.62 -7.57 9.42
N LEU A 145 -3.58 -6.80 8.92
CA LEU A 145 -3.99 -5.53 9.52
C LEU A 145 -4.54 -5.72 10.94
N ARG A 146 -5.40 -6.73 11.17
CA ARG A 146 -5.88 -7.07 12.52
C ARG A 146 -4.73 -7.42 13.46
N MET A 147 -3.75 -8.19 13.00
CA MET A 147 -2.56 -8.52 13.78
C MET A 147 -1.74 -7.27 14.14
N ILE A 148 -1.66 -6.28 13.23
CA ILE A 148 -1.02 -4.99 13.49
C ILE A 148 -1.80 -4.21 14.56
N PHE A 149 -3.14 -4.16 14.47
CA PHE A 149 -3.99 -3.53 15.49
C PHE A 149 -3.85 -4.22 16.84
N GLU A 150 -3.93 -5.54 16.91
CA GLU A 150 -3.72 -6.29 18.15
C GLU A 150 -2.37 -5.97 18.79
N LYS A 151 -1.31 -5.91 17.97
CA LYS A 151 0.05 -5.60 18.45
C LYS A 151 0.18 -4.19 19.01
N PHE A 152 -0.32 -3.18 18.32
CA PHE A 152 -0.06 -1.77 18.64
C PHE A 152 -1.18 -1.09 19.41
N LEU A 153 -2.41 -1.61 19.32
CA LEU A 153 -3.57 -1.10 20.04
C LEU A 153 -4.02 -2.03 21.19
N GLY A 154 -3.44 -3.23 21.30
CA GLY A 154 -3.76 -4.22 22.33
C GLY A 154 -4.97 -5.10 22.02
N SER A 155 -5.78 -4.77 21.03
CA SER A 155 -6.90 -5.57 20.53
C SER A 155 -7.30 -5.09 19.13
N ASP A 156 -8.11 -5.87 18.43
CA ASP A 156 -8.79 -5.43 17.20
C ASP A 156 -9.77 -4.27 17.49
N LEU A 157 -10.15 -3.53 16.45
CA LEU A 157 -11.06 -2.40 16.56
C LEU A 157 -12.49 -2.87 16.86
N THR A 158 -13.21 -2.10 17.67
CA THR A 158 -14.67 -2.27 17.76
C THR A 158 -15.32 -1.84 16.43
N LYS A 159 -16.60 -2.22 16.27
CA LYS A 159 -17.33 -1.81 15.07
C LYS A 159 -17.42 -0.29 14.92
N GLU A 160 -17.67 0.41 16.02
CA GLU A 160 -17.80 1.87 16.05
C GLU A 160 -16.45 2.55 15.72
N GLU A 161 -15.33 2.03 16.25
CA GLU A 161 -13.99 2.52 15.91
C GLU A 161 -13.68 2.29 14.43
N LEU A 162 -13.97 1.09 13.92
CA LEU A 162 -13.74 0.75 12.51
C LEU A 162 -14.58 1.60 11.57
N ASP A 163 -15.86 1.84 11.90
CA ASP A 163 -16.76 2.68 11.10
C ASP A 163 -16.23 4.13 11.04
N LEU A 164 -15.73 4.67 12.16
CA LEU A 164 -15.14 6.02 12.20
C LEU A 164 -13.81 6.11 11.42
N VAL A 165 -12.94 5.10 11.53
CA VAL A 165 -11.69 5.03 10.74
C VAL A 165 -12.01 5.02 9.25
N LYS A 166 -12.97 4.19 8.81
CA LYS A 166 -13.40 4.11 7.40
C LYS A 166 -14.03 5.41 6.91
N GLU A 167 -14.78 6.11 7.75
CA GLU A 167 -15.36 7.41 7.39
C GLU A 167 -14.25 8.45 7.15
N ILE A 168 -13.24 8.48 8.03
CA ILE A 168 -12.10 9.39 7.91
C ILE A 168 -11.26 9.06 6.68
N ASP A 169 -10.93 7.78 6.48
CA ASP A 169 -10.21 7.31 5.29
C ASP A 169 -10.96 7.67 4.00
N HIS A 170 -12.25 7.39 3.94
CA HIS A 170 -13.08 7.75 2.79
C HIS A 170 -13.11 9.27 2.55
N THR A 171 -13.16 10.07 3.62
CA THR A 171 -13.06 11.53 3.52
C THR A 171 -11.73 11.93 2.89
N MET A 172 -10.60 11.41 3.38
CA MET A 172 -9.28 11.70 2.82
C MET A 172 -9.14 11.21 1.38
N LEU A 173 -9.68 10.03 1.05
CA LEU A 173 -9.71 9.52 -0.32
C LEU A 173 -10.38 10.49 -1.30
N LEU A 174 -11.52 11.09 -0.95
CA LEU A 174 -12.19 12.07 -1.81
C LEU A 174 -11.31 13.29 -2.06
N TYR A 175 -10.59 13.79 -1.04
CA TYR A 175 -9.63 14.87 -1.20
C TYR A 175 -8.42 14.46 -2.05
N ASP A 176 -7.89 13.24 -1.87
CA ASP A 176 -6.82 12.68 -2.72
C ASP A 176 -7.28 12.59 -4.19
N LEU A 177 -8.50 12.10 -4.46
CA LEU A 177 -9.07 12.03 -5.82
C LEU A 177 -9.19 13.43 -6.44
N LYS A 178 -9.65 14.41 -5.67
CA LYS A 178 -9.76 15.79 -6.14
C LYS A 178 -8.41 16.41 -6.47
N GLU A 179 -7.51 16.45 -5.50
CA GLU A 179 -6.25 17.20 -5.61
C GLU A 179 -5.21 16.46 -6.47
N LEU A 180 -5.09 15.16 -6.30
CA LEU A 180 -4.06 14.36 -6.96
C LEU A 180 -4.50 13.85 -8.35
N LEU A 181 -5.80 13.66 -8.59
CA LEU A 181 -6.32 13.11 -9.84
C LEU A 181 -7.27 14.07 -10.59
N GLY A 182 -7.91 15.02 -9.89
CA GLY A 182 -8.85 15.99 -10.48
C GLY A 182 -10.20 15.37 -10.83
N GLU A 183 -10.63 14.34 -10.07
CA GLU A 183 -11.86 13.58 -10.33
C GLU A 183 -13.10 14.13 -9.61
N MET A 184 -12.92 14.95 -8.56
CA MET A 184 -14.02 15.47 -7.71
C MET A 184 -14.18 16.97 -7.87
N THR A 185 -15.38 17.49 -7.55
CA THR A 185 -15.70 18.92 -7.51
C THR A 185 -15.87 19.39 -6.06
N ASP A 186 -15.78 20.73 -5.83
CA ASP A 186 -15.92 21.30 -4.49
C ASP A 186 -17.29 21.03 -3.85
N GLU A 187 -18.35 20.90 -4.64
CA GLU A 187 -19.73 20.66 -4.18
C GLU A 187 -19.92 19.25 -3.59
N GLU A 188 -19.02 18.31 -3.90
CA GLU A 188 -19.09 16.91 -3.51
C GLU A 188 -18.23 16.59 -2.28
N MET A 189 -17.50 17.59 -1.74
CA MET A 189 -16.51 17.35 -0.69
C MET A 189 -17.12 17.36 0.71
N PRO A 190 -16.81 16.34 1.55
CA PRO A 190 -17.17 16.37 2.96
C PRO A 190 -16.36 17.45 3.69
N LYS A 191 -16.89 17.90 4.84
CA LYS A 191 -16.19 18.89 5.67
C LYS A 191 -14.93 18.27 6.29
N LEU A 192 -13.78 18.96 6.13
CA LEU A 192 -12.58 18.71 6.91
C LEU A 192 -12.56 19.53 8.20
N HIS A 193 -11.87 19.00 9.21
CA HIS A 193 -11.66 19.66 10.51
C HIS A 193 -10.19 20.09 10.68
N MET A 194 -9.34 19.77 9.73
CA MET A 194 -7.93 20.19 9.65
C MET A 194 -7.65 20.90 8.33
N GLU A 195 -6.55 21.63 8.25
CA GLU A 195 -5.99 22.11 7.00
C GLU A 195 -5.20 20.99 6.32
N LEU A 196 -5.40 20.83 5.01
CA LEU A 196 -4.77 19.80 4.20
C LEU A 196 -3.83 20.47 3.19
N ASP A 197 -2.58 20.02 3.18
CA ASP A 197 -1.55 20.48 2.25
C ASP A 197 -1.00 19.29 1.45
N TYR A 198 -1.05 19.40 0.12
CA TYR A 198 -0.56 18.39 -0.84
C TYR A 198 0.85 18.68 -1.34
N MET A 199 1.65 19.45 -0.60
CA MET A 199 3.05 19.64 -0.94
C MET A 199 3.84 18.33 -0.84
N VAL A 200 4.71 18.11 -1.82
CA VAL A 200 5.64 16.98 -1.82
C VAL A 200 6.58 17.14 -0.62
N GLN A 201 6.59 16.16 0.27
CA GLN A 201 7.48 16.11 1.42
C GLN A 201 8.58 15.07 1.19
N PRO A 202 9.81 15.34 1.65
CA PRO A 202 10.84 14.32 1.68
C PRO A 202 10.39 13.10 2.48
N PHE A 203 10.63 11.90 1.96
CA PHE A 203 10.13 10.67 2.61
C PHE A 203 10.61 10.52 4.07
N ARG A 204 11.80 11.05 4.42
CA ARG A 204 12.30 11.02 5.80
C ARG A 204 11.47 11.88 6.74
N GLU A 205 11.01 13.03 6.29
CA GLU A 205 10.14 13.90 7.10
C GLU A 205 8.76 13.23 7.32
N VAL A 206 8.26 12.52 6.31
CA VAL A 206 7.02 11.71 6.43
C VAL A 206 7.23 10.57 7.44
N GLU A 207 8.33 9.82 7.35
CA GLU A 207 8.68 8.75 8.28
C GLU A 207 8.79 9.28 9.72
N GLU A 208 9.51 10.38 9.93
CA GLU A 208 9.69 11.02 11.24
C GLU A 208 8.35 11.49 11.83
N GLU A 209 7.48 12.11 11.03
CA GLU A 209 6.16 12.57 11.47
C GLU A 209 5.24 11.39 11.82
N PHE A 210 5.26 10.32 11.01
CA PHE A 210 4.52 9.09 11.30
C PHE A 210 4.93 8.50 12.66
N LEU A 211 6.23 8.35 12.89
CA LEU A 211 6.78 7.84 14.15
C LEU A 211 6.50 8.79 15.33
N ARG A 212 6.53 10.10 15.09
CA ARG A 212 6.19 11.10 16.12
C ARG A 212 4.74 10.96 16.59
N ILE A 213 3.79 10.86 15.64
CA ILE A 213 2.36 10.67 15.96
C ILE A 213 2.17 9.35 16.69
N PHE A 214 2.76 8.26 16.17
CA PHE A 214 2.69 6.97 16.81
C PHE A 214 3.18 7.02 18.27
N THR A 215 4.36 7.60 18.52
CA THR A 215 4.94 7.70 19.87
C THR A 215 4.09 8.54 20.82
N LEU A 216 3.49 9.63 20.31
CA LEU A 216 2.66 10.52 21.12
C LEU A 216 1.37 9.85 21.59
N TYR A 217 0.77 9.01 20.77
CA TYR A 217 -0.54 8.42 21.05
C TYR A 217 -0.48 6.99 21.60
N SER A 218 0.60 6.22 21.39
CA SER A 218 0.78 4.87 21.95
C SER A 218 1.05 4.85 23.46
N ARG A 219 1.30 6.01 24.08
CA ARG A 219 1.58 6.16 25.51
C ARG A 219 0.36 6.65 26.32
N LYS A 220 -0.76 6.87 25.65
CA LYS A 220 -2.00 7.34 26.28
C LYS A 220 -3.00 6.22 26.45
#